data_86d42a6a60169bba77cb3332f9376a63
#
_entry.id   86d42a6a60169bba77cb3332f9376a63
#
_cell.length_a   1.000
_cell.length_b   1.000
_cell.length_c   1.000
_cell.angle_alpha   90.00
_cell.angle_beta   90.00
_cell.angle_gamma   90.00
#
_symmetry.space_group_name_H-M   'P 1'
#
loop_
_entity.id
_entity.type
_entity.pdbx_description
1 polymer ?
#
loop_
_entity_poly.entity_id
_entity_poly.type
_entity_poly.pdbx_seq_one_letter_code
_entity_poly.pdbx_strand_id
1 'polypeptide(L)'
;MRLIVPEKVNSARSPLWSVPRRKISDPPARVTPPAPDATDTYLFIGDSFIFGQGLRDDETMPSQFTKLNAPAARSVNLGVPGYGPNHLVRAFEAGLLDRYTDRKVKAVVTWIIPAHLQRVTGDGSWLGSSPRYVLE
;
A
#
# COMPACT_ATOMS: atom_id res chain seq x y z
N MET A 1 16.00 5.39 14.94
CA MET A 1 14.57 5.03 14.93
C MET A 1 14.47 3.53 14.81
N ARG A 2 13.85 2.86 15.76
CA ARG A 2 13.72 1.40 15.77
C ARG A 2 12.26 1.01 15.58
N LEU A 3 12.00 0.00 14.76
CA LEU A 3 10.68 -0.60 14.61
C LEU A 3 10.40 -1.52 15.79
N ILE A 4 9.35 -1.25 16.55
CA ILE A 4 8.80 -2.21 17.51
C ILE A 4 7.68 -2.97 16.81
N VAL A 5 7.90 -4.27 16.59
CA VAL A 5 6.83 -5.20 16.21
C VAL A 5 6.30 -5.79 17.51
N PRO A 6 5.01 -5.67 17.81
CA PRO A 6 4.43 -6.27 19.02
C PRO A 6 4.70 -7.78 19.05
N GLU A 7 5.29 -8.31 20.15
CA GLU A 7 5.65 -9.73 20.30
C GLU A 7 4.47 -10.71 20.25
N LYS A 8 3.25 -10.22 20.36
CA LYS A 8 2.03 -11.04 20.32
C LYS A 8 1.17 -10.72 19.12
N VAL A 9 1.66 -11.03 17.93
CA VAL A 9 0.78 -11.17 16.79
C VAL A 9 0.42 -12.64 16.65
N ASN A 10 -0.78 -12.98 17.11
CA ASN A 10 -1.32 -14.31 16.95
C ASN A 10 -1.35 -14.65 15.46
N SER A 11 -0.66 -15.68 15.04
CA SER A 11 -0.36 -16.05 13.64
C SER A 11 -1.60 -16.25 12.75
N ALA A 12 -2.79 -16.32 13.34
CA ALA A 12 -4.05 -16.54 12.62
C ALA A 12 -4.69 -15.25 12.04
N ARG A 13 -4.21 -14.05 12.42
CA ARG A 13 -4.75 -12.75 11.94
C ARG A 13 -3.67 -11.74 11.62
N SER A 14 -2.56 -12.20 11.11
CA SER A 14 -1.42 -11.34 10.82
C SER A 14 -1.68 -10.46 9.61
N PRO A 15 -1.33 -9.16 9.68
CA PRO A 15 -1.29 -8.30 8.52
C PRO A 15 -0.40 -8.88 7.41
N LEU A 16 -0.56 -8.43 6.18
CA LEU A 16 0.12 -8.92 4.97
C LEU A 16 1.65 -9.13 5.11
N TRP A 17 2.32 -8.44 6.04
CA TRP A 17 3.78 -8.57 6.29
C TRP A 17 4.17 -9.69 7.25
N SER A 18 3.24 -10.28 7.99
CA SER A 18 3.51 -11.42 8.89
C SER A 18 3.15 -12.77 8.26
N VAL A 19 2.64 -12.75 7.04
CA VAL A 19 2.47 -13.98 6.28
C VAL A 19 3.85 -14.56 6.02
N PRO A 20 4.14 -15.81 6.47
CA PRO A 20 5.36 -16.50 6.05
C PRO A 20 5.48 -16.38 4.53
N ARG A 21 6.70 -16.39 3.98
CA ARG A 21 6.99 -16.33 2.53
C ARG A 21 6.27 -17.44 1.73
N ARG A 22 5.00 -17.64 1.97
CA ARG A 22 4.13 -18.30 0.99
C ARG A 22 4.16 -17.39 -0.22
N LYS A 23 4.46 -17.95 -1.37
CA LYS A 23 4.24 -17.33 -2.67
C LYS A 23 2.85 -16.69 -2.62
N ILE A 24 2.80 -15.40 -2.33
CA ILE A 24 1.61 -14.61 -2.59
C ILE A 24 1.60 -14.57 -4.10
N SER A 25 0.89 -15.52 -4.67
CA SER A 25 0.81 -15.70 -6.13
C SER A 25 0.11 -14.53 -6.79
N ASP A 26 -0.46 -13.64 -5.95
CA ASP A 26 -1.13 -12.44 -6.44
C ASP A 26 -0.91 -11.29 -5.44
N PRO A 27 -0.32 -10.17 -5.86
CA PRO A 27 -0.21 -9.00 -4.99
C PRO A 27 -1.62 -8.51 -4.64
N PRO A 28 -1.86 -8.00 -3.44
CA PRO A 28 -3.14 -7.42 -3.05
C PRO A 28 -3.37 -6.05 -3.73
N ALA A 29 -2.92 -5.91 -4.95
CA ALA A 29 -3.17 -4.73 -5.75
C ALA A 29 -4.60 -4.80 -6.29
N ARG A 30 -5.34 -3.70 -6.12
CA ARG A 30 -6.63 -3.55 -6.78
C ARG A 30 -6.42 -3.39 -8.29
N VAL A 31 -7.33 -3.94 -9.07
CA VAL A 31 -7.26 -3.91 -10.53
C VAL A 31 -7.21 -2.46 -11.05
N THR A 32 -6.31 -2.23 -11.99
CA THR A 32 -6.21 -1.00 -12.78
C THR A 32 -6.22 -1.35 -14.26
N PRO A 33 -6.58 -0.42 -15.15
CA PRO A 33 -6.58 -0.68 -16.60
C PRO A 33 -5.21 -1.15 -17.08
N PRO A 34 -5.17 -2.10 -18.03
CA PRO A 34 -3.92 -2.55 -18.61
C PRO A 34 -3.26 -1.42 -19.41
N ALA A 35 -1.94 -1.31 -19.30
CA ALA A 35 -1.11 -0.43 -20.09
C ALA A 35 0.19 -1.17 -20.45
N PRO A 36 0.12 -2.12 -21.40
CA PRO A 36 1.23 -3.03 -21.71
C PRO A 36 2.47 -2.31 -22.23
N ASP A 37 2.28 -1.21 -22.95
CA ASP A 37 3.35 -0.42 -23.56
C ASP A 37 3.93 0.66 -22.63
N ALA A 38 3.40 0.77 -21.41
CA ALA A 38 3.86 1.77 -20.46
C ALA A 38 5.31 1.54 -20.06
N THR A 39 6.12 2.57 -20.16
CA THR A 39 7.53 2.57 -19.72
C THR A 39 7.67 2.95 -18.25
N ASP A 40 6.80 3.81 -17.76
CA ASP A 40 6.81 4.33 -16.40
C ASP A 40 5.71 3.70 -15.55
N THR A 41 6.04 3.40 -14.28
CA THR A 41 5.10 2.88 -13.29
C THR A 41 4.92 3.90 -12.16
N TYR A 42 3.68 4.12 -11.78
CA TYR A 42 3.31 4.94 -10.62
C TYR A 42 2.65 4.03 -9.56
N LEU A 43 3.22 3.97 -8.38
CA LEU A 43 2.70 3.18 -7.27
C LEU A 43 1.81 4.07 -6.40
N PHE A 44 0.53 3.77 -6.35
CA PHE A 44 -0.43 4.44 -5.48
C PHE A 44 -0.58 3.61 -4.20
N ILE A 45 -0.06 4.13 -3.09
CA ILE A 45 0.00 3.40 -1.81
C ILE A 45 -0.71 4.24 -0.75
N GLY A 46 -1.57 3.63 0.02
CA GLY A 46 -2.30 4.35 1.06
C GLY A 46 -3.45 3.55 1.64
N ASP A 47 -4.46 4.25 2.07
CA ASP A 47 -5.62 3.75 2.77
C ASP A 47 -6.83 3.47 1.86
N SER A 48 -8.03 3.55 2.44
CA SER A 48 -9.31 3.35 1.74
C SER A 48 -9.56 4.37 0.62
N PHE A 49 -8.98 5.56 0.68
CA PHE A 49 -9.11 6.56 -0.39
C PHE A 49 -8.29 6.16 -1.62
N ILE A 50 -7.05 5.71 -1.44
CA ILE A 50 -6.24 5.17 -2.55
C ILE A 50 -6.86 3.88 -3.08
N PHE A 51 -7.32 2.99 -2.18
CA PHE A 51 -8.05 1.79 -2.58
C PHE A 51 -9.26 2.13 -3.44
N GLY A 52 -9.92 3.26 -3.16
CA GLY A 52 -11.18 3.66 -3.79
C GLY A 52 -12.37 2.88 -3.23
N GLN A 53 -12.48 2.82 -1.89
CA GLN A 53 -13.58 2.13 -1.23
C GLN A 53 -14.92 2.75 -1.64
N GLY A 54 -15.86 1.90 -2.11
CA GLY A 54 -17.16 2.34 -2.61
C GLY A 54 -17.18 2.67 -4.11
N LEU A 55 -16.04 2.65 -4.80
CA LEU A 55 -15.93 2.88 -6.23
C LEU A 55 -15.75 1.57 -6.99
N ARG A 56 -16.11 1.53 -8.27
CA ARG A 56 -15.74 0.44 -9.18
C ARG A 56 -14.25 0.53 -9.52
N ASP A 57 -13.67 -0.54 -10.02
CA ASP A 57 -12.22 -0.60 -10.32
C ASP A 57 -11.79 0.49 -11.32
N ASP A 58 -12.64 0.75 -12.29
CA ASP A 58 -12.36 1.73 -13.35
C ASP A 58 -12.56 3.19 -12.92
N GLU A 59 -13.17 3.43 -11.75
CA GLU A 59 -13.45 4.76 -11.18
C GLU A 59 -12.39 5.23 -10.19
N THR A 60 -11.51 4.33 -9.73
CA THR A 60 -10.50 4.67 -8.75
C THR A 60 -9.49 5.68 -9.28
N MET A 61 -8.91 6.49 -8.40
CA MET A 61 -7.88 7.48 -8.77
C MET A 61 -6.73 6.85 -9.56
N PRO A 62 -6.13 5.70 -9.14
CA PRO A 62 -5.10 5.05 -9.93
C PRO A 62 -5.59 4.64 -11.33
N SER A 63 -6.81 4.14 -11.45
CA SER A 63 -7.36 3.76 -12.75
C SER A 63 -7.58 4.95 -13.67
N GLN A 64 -8.10 6.05 -13.14
CA GLN A 64 -8.26 7.29 -13.90
C GLN A 64 -6.89 7.86 -14.32
N PHE A 65 -5.89 7.80 -13.43
CA PHE A 65 -4.53 8.19 -13.77
C PHE A 65 -3.99 7.40 -14.96
N THR A 66 -4.14 6.06 -14.96
CA THR A 66 -3.70 5.24 -16.11
C THR A 66 -4.44 5.62 -17.40
N LYS A 67 -5.76 5.79 -17.34
CA LYS A 67 -6.55 6.17 -18.53
C LYS A 67 -6.09 7.50 -19.14
N LEU A 68 -5.72 8.47 -18.30
CA LEU A 68 -5.29 9.80 -18.74
C LEU A 68 -3.85 9.82 -19.28
N ASN A 69 -3.01 8.88 -18.87
CA ASN A 69 -1.57 8.87 -19.18
C ASN A 69 -1.13 7.70 -20.07
N ALA A 70 -2.05 6.83 -20.45
CA ALA A 70 -1.74 5.75 -21.39
C ALA A 70 -1.39 6.31 -22.80
N PRO A 71 -0.48 5.65 -23.55
CA PRO A 71 0.23 4.42 -23.16
C PRO A 71 1.49 4.63 -22.33
N ALA A 72 1.92 5.88 -22.08
CA ALA A 72 3.24 6.17 -21.51
C ALA A 72 3.41 5.68 -20.06
N ALA A 73 2.34 5.71 -19.25
CA ALA A 73 2.39 5.36 -17.85
C ALA A 73 1.27 4.39 -17.43
N ARG A 74 1.62 3.50 -16.51
CA ARG A 74 0.65 2.66 -15.76
C ARG A 74 0.64 3.03 -14.28
N SER A 75 -0.46 2.76 -13.62
CA SER A 75 -0.56 2.79 -12.17
C SER A 75 -0.70 1.39 -11.57
N VAL A 76 -0.26 1.24 -10.34
CA VAL A 76 -0.54 0.08 -9.48
C VAL A 76 -1.26 0.57 -8.24
N ASN A 77 -2.46 0.05 -7.98
CA ASN A 77 -3.24 0.42 -6.80
C ASN A 77 -2.92 -0.49 -5.63
N LEU A 78 -2.15 0.00 -4.68
CA LEU A 78 -1.72 -0.65 -3.45
C LEU A 78 -2.40 -0.05 -2.21
N GLY A 79 -3.57 0.54 -2.39
CA GLY A 79 -4.39 1.03 -1.29
C GLY A 79 -4.94 -0.13 -0.46
N VAL A 80 -4.92 0.02 0.87
CA VAL A 80 -5.52 -0.93 1.81
C VAL A 80 -6.31 -0.16 2.86
N PRO A 81 -7.62 -0.43 3.00
CA PRO A 81 -8.43 0.23 4.01
C PRO A 81 -7.81 0.14 5.41
N GLY A 82 -7.74 1.27 6.11
CA GLY A 82 -7.15 1.35 7.46
C GLY A 82 -5.64 1.60 7.50
N TYR A 83 -4.93 1.52 6.39
CA TYR A 83 -3.48 1.80 6.39
C TYR A 83 -3.18 3.27 6.67
N GLY A 84 -1.98 3.51 7.20
CA GLY A 84 -1.39 4.82 7.44
C GLY A 84 0.05 4.88 6.94
N PRO A 85 0.74 6.00 7.11
CA PRO A 85 2.13 6.18 6.66
C PRO A 85 3.12 5.15 7.22
N ASN A 86 2.89 4.68 8.44
CA ASN A 86 3.67 3.61 9.08
C ASN A 86 3.62 2.30 8.28
N HIS A 87 2.49 1.98 7.66
CA HIS A 87 2.36 0.81 6.80
C HIS A 87 3.13 0.98 5.49
N LEU A 88 3.15 2.20 4.94
CA LEU A 88 3.94 2.52 3.75
C LEU A 88 5.43 2.33 4.02
N VAL A 89 5.95 2.90 5.12
CA VAL A 89 7.36 2.74 5.51
C VAL A 89 7.68 1.25 5.68
N ARG A 90 6.82 0.51 6.36
CA ARG A 90 7.01 -0.94 6.55
C ARG A 90 6.99 -1.72 5.25
N ALA A 91 6.18 -1.33 4.28
CA ALA A 91 6.14 -1.97 2.97
C ALA A 91 7.48 -1.82 2.22
N PHE A 92 8.09 -0.64 2.29
CA PHE A 92 9.44 -0.41 1.75
C PHE A 92 10.50 -1.27 2.47
N GLU A 93 10.55 -1.22 3.80
CA GLU A 93 11.52 -1.99 4.60
C GLU A 93 11.41 -3.51 4.38
N ALA A 94 10.21 -3.99 4.14
CA ALA A 94 9.96 -5.42 3.91
C ALA A 94 10.19 -5.86 2.45
N GLY A 95 10.56 -4.94 1.54
CA GLY A 95 10.74 -5.23 0.11
C GLY A 95 9.44 -5.64 -0.59
N LEU A 96 8.27 -5.28 -0.04
CA LEU A 96 6.98 -5.67 -0.64
C LEU A 96 6.71 -4.99 -1.97
N LEU A 97 7.44 -3.90 -2.26
CA LEU A 97 7.29 -3.12 -3.49
C LEU A 97 8.20 -3.60 -4.62
N ASP A 98 9.18 -4.44 -4.33
CA ASP A 98 10.19 -4.89 -5.31
C ASP A 98 9.58 -5.60 -6.51
N ARG A 99 8.46 -6.29 -6.31
CA ARG A 99 7.70 -6.97 -7.37
C ARG A 99 7.10 -6.04 -8.43
N TYR A 100 7.02 -4.74 -8.13
CA TYR A 100 6.47 -3.74 -9.04
C TYR A 100 7.55 -2.93 -9.74
N THR A 101 8.81 -3.30 -9.55
CA THR A 101 9.99 -2.62 -10.11
C THR A 101 10.49 -3.26 -11.41
N ASP A 102 9.68 -4.13 -12.02
CA ASP A 102 9.92 -4.70 -13.36
C ASP A 102 10.04 -3.63 -14.45
N ARG A 103 9.46 -2.45 -14.19
CA ARG A 103 9.56 -1.26 -15.02
C ARG A 103 10.02 -0.08 -14.16
N LYS A 104 10.40 1.01 -14.82
CA LYS A 104 10.84 2.21 -14.12
C LYS A 104 9.74 2.76 -13.22
N VAL A 105 9.95 2.69 -11.92
CA VAL A 105 9.08 3.37 -10.94
C VAL A 105 9.40 4.86 -11.00
N LYS A 106 8.44 5.64 -11.49
CA LYS A 106 8.56 7.09 -11.65
C LYS A 106 8.27 7.83 -10.36
N ALA A 107 7.23 7.39 -9.66
CA ALA A 107 6.82 8.00 -8.40
C ALA A 107 6.00 7.02 -7.55
N VAL A 108 6.03 7.29 -6.24
CA VAL A 108 5.08 6.76 -5.27
C VAL A 108 4.13 7.88 -4.89
N VAL A 109 2.84 7.61 -5.04
CA VAL A 109 1.76 8.55 -4.73
C VAL A 109 1.05 8.07 -3.48
N THR A 110 0.94 8.93 -2.48
CA THR A 110 0.21 8.63 -1.25
C THR A 110 -0.75 9.76 -0.91
N TRP A 111 -1.81 9.42 -0.20
CA TRP A 111 -2.79 10.37 0.32
C TRP A 111 -2.60 10.52 1.82
N ILE A 112 -2.55 11.75 2.31
CA ILE A 112 -2.41 12.04 3.73
C ILE A 112 -3.69 12.71 4.23
N ILE A 113 -4.27 12.13 5.29
CA ILE A 113 -5.47 12.66 5.96
C ILE A 113 -5.21 12.80 7.47
N PRO A 114 -5.96 13.66 8.19
CA PRO A 114 -5.76 13.84 9.63
C PRO A 114 -5.84 12.55 10.46
N ALA A 115 -6.70 11.61 10.07
CA ALA A 115 -6.82 10.31 10.73
C ALA A 115 -5.52 9.48 10.71
N HIS A 116 -4.59 9.79 9.83
CA HIS A 116 -3.29 9.13 9.79
C HIS A 116 -2.44 9.42 11.02
N LEU A 117 -2.61 10.57 11.69
CA LEU A 117 -1.95 10.85 12.97
C LEU A 117 -2.32 9.82 14.02
N GLN A 118 -3.61 9.53 14.17
CA GLN A 118 -4.09 8.49 15.09
C GLN A 118 -3.56 7.09 14.71
N ARG A 119 -3.48 6.80 13.41
CA ARG A 119 -2.96 5.51 12.93
C ARG A 119 -1.49 5.33 13.22
N VAL A 120 -0.69 6.39 13.17
CA VAL A 120 0.74 6.35 13.47
C VAL A 120 0.99 6.22 14.97
N THR A 121 0.22 6.93 15.81
CA THR A 121 0.33 6.85 17.28
C THR A 121 -0.25 5.54 17.84
N GLY A 122 -1.11 4.88 17.07
CA GLY A 122 -1.75 3.64 17.50
C GLY A 122 -2.94 3.85 18.43
N ASP A 123 -3.53 5.04 18.43
CA ASP A 123 -4.69 5.43 19.23
C ASP A 123 -5.99 4.90 18.61
N GLY A 124 -6.15 3.59 18.58
CA GLY A 124 -7.37 2.97 18.09
C GLY A 124 -7.38 1.48 18.38
N SER A 125 -8.49 0.97 18.89
CA SER A 125 -8.62 -0.46 19.26
C SER A 125 -8.35 -1.42 18.09
N TRP A 126 -8.62 -1.01 16.88
CA TRP A 126 -8.41 -1.78 15.66
C TRP A 126 -6.96 -1.67 15.10
N LEU A 127 -6.13 -0.80 15.69
CA LEU A 127 -4.73 -0.57 15.29
C LEU A 127 -3.72 -1.44 16.05
N GLY A 128 -4.16 -2.34 16.92
CA GLY A 128 -3.28 -3.15 17.78
C GLY A 128 -2.22 -3.97 17.05
N SER A 129 -2.43 -4.29 15.77
CA SER A 129 -1.48 -5.02 14.93
C SER A 129 -0.71 -4.13 13.95
N SER A 130 -0.92 -2.82 13.99
CA SER A 130 -0.23 -1.88 13.09
C SER A 130 1.24 -1.73 13.45
N PRO A 131 2.13 -1.53 12.46
CA PRO A 131 3.54 -1.23 12.73
C PRO A 131 3.67 0.07 13.54
N ARG A 132 4.56 0.07 14.53
CA ARG A 132 4.84 1.24 15.36
C ARG A 132 6.33 1.58 15.28
N TYR A 133 6.62 2.86 15.18
CA TYR A 133 7.98 3.38 15.21
C TYR A 133 8.14 4.22 16.48
N VAL A 134 9.20 3.98 17.22
CA VAL A 134 9.55 4.76 18.41
C VAL A 134 10.91 5.43 18.21
N LEU A 135 11.09 6.60 18.82
CA LEU A 135 12.39 7.23 18.95
C LEU A 135 13.08 6.58 20.16
N GLU A 136 14.31 6.14 19.97
CA GLU A 136 15.24 5.74 21.04
C GLU A 136 16.11 6.89 21.43
#